data_1af434751d320af9cab92a9c361a6064
#
_entry.id   1af434751d320af9cab92a9c361a6064
#
_cell.length_a   1.000
_cell.length_b   1.000
_cell.length_c   1.000
_cell.angle_alpha   90.00
_cell.angle_beta   90.00
_cell.angle_gamma   90.00
#
_symmetry.space_group_name_H-M   'P 1'
#
loop_
_entity.id
_entity.type
_entity.pdbx_description
1 polymer ?
#
loop_
_entity_poly.entity_id
_entity_poly.type
_entity_poly.pdbx_seq_one_letter_code
_entity_poly.pdbx_strand_id
1 'polypeptide(L)'
;MATEADMQVALDLLDTLKANEAGCVGMAANMIGVNKRIIAVNMGIVNMIMFNPVIVKKSGVYKTEEGCLSLTGVRETTRYQEIEVEYQDMQFKKQRQSYSGWIAQIIQHEVDHCEGIII
;
A
#
# COMPACT_ATOMS: atom_id res chain seq x y z
N MET A 1 -2.50 9.48 -12.35
CA MET A 1 -3.16 9.76 -11.07
C MET A 1 -4.53 9.10 -11.02
N ALA A 2 -4.88 8.52 -9.90
CA ALA A 2 -6.18 7.87 -9.75
C ALA A 2 -7.30 8.91 -9.57
N THR A 3 -8.47 8.62 -10.16
CA THR A 3 -9.66 9.47 -10.11
C THR A 3 -10.87 8.62 -9.73
N GLU A 4 -12.05 9.26 -9.60
CA GLU A 4 -13.28 8.53 -9.31
C GLU A 4 -13.60 7.45 -10.34
N ALA A 5 -13.15 7.61 -11.58
CA ALA A 5 -13.30 6.59 -12.62
C ALA A 5 -12.54 5.30 -12.28
N ASP A 6 -11.58 5.36 -11.35
CA ASP A 6 -10.79 4.20 -10.94
C ASP A 6 -11.38 3.46 -9.73
N MET A 7 -12.60 3.79 -9.32
CA MET A 7 -13.25 3.12 -8.18
C MET A 7 -13.35 1.61 -8.37
N GLN A 8 -13.63 1.15 -9.58
CA GLN A 8 -13.71 -0.28 -9.86
C GLN A 8 -12.36 -0.97 -9.62
N VAL A 9 -11.26 -0.30 -9.95
CA VAL A 9 -9.92 -0.81 -9.68
C VAL A 9 -9.71 -1.00 -8.18
N ALA A 10 -10.16 -0.04 -7.37
CA ALA A 10 -10.08 -0.15 -5.92
C ALA A 10 -10.89 -1.34 -5.39
N LEU A 11 -12.10 -1.55 -5.91
CA LEU A 11 -12.93 -2.69 -5.52
C LEU A 11 -12.26 -4.02 -5.93
N ASP A 12 -11.66 -4.08 -7.11
CA ASP A 12 -10.92 -5.25 -7.57
C ASP A 12 -9.71 -5.53 -6.67
N LEU A 13 -9.02 -4.49 -6.21
CA LEU A 13 -7.91 -4.63 -5.27
C LEU A 13 -8.39 -5.20 -3.94
N LEU A 14 -9.50 -4.70 -3.42
CA LEU A 14 -10.08 -5.22 -2.17
C LEU A 14 -10.44 -6.69 -2.29
N ASP A 15 -11.08 -7.08 -3.39
CA ASP A 15 -11.45 -8.48 -3.63
C ASP A 15 -10.22 -9.37 -3.74
N THR A 16 -9.18 -8.91 -4.45
CA THR A 16 -7.96 -9.66 -4.63
C THR A 16 -7.21 -9.80 -3.31
N LEU A 17 -7.13 -8.73 -2.52
CA LEU A 17 -6.49 -8.77 -1.21
C LEU A 17 -7.21 -9.75 -0.28
N LYS A 18 -8.53 -9.71 -0.26
CA LYS A 18 -9.34 -10.61 0.56
C LYS A 18 -9.14 -12.07 0.14
N ALA A 19 -9.06 -12.35 -1.15
CA ALA A 19 -8.84 -13.70 -1.66
C ALA A 19 -7.45 -14.24 -1.29
N ASN A 20 -6.48 -13.36 -1.03
CA ASN A 20 -5.09 -13.73 -0.73
C ASN A 20 -4.69 -13.35 0.70
N GLU A 21 -5.62 -13.06 1.59
CA GLU A 21 -5.31 -12.51 2.93
C GLU A 21 -4.46 -13.45 3.80
N ALA A 22 -4.45 -14.74 3.53
CA ALA A 22 -3.62 -15.68 4.25
C ALA A 22 -2.13 -15.48 3.97
N GLY A 23 -1.77 -14.92 2.82
CA GLY A 23 -0.38 -14.72 2.42
C GLY A 23 -0.06 -13.29 1.99
N CYS A 24 -1.02 -12.37 2.07
CA CYS A 24 -0.85 -11.02 1.58
C CYS A 24 -1.58 -10.01 2.48
N VAL A 25 -0.88 -8.96 2.89
CA VAL A 25 -1.43 -7.93 3.79
C VAL A 25 -1.57 -6.57 3.12
N GLY A 26 -1.16 -6.46 1.86
CA GLY A 26 -1.29 -5.24 1.08
C GLY A 26 -1.11 -5.51 -0.40
N MET A 27 -1.66 -4.65 -1.25
CA MET A 27 -1.52 -4.72 -2.70
C MET A 27 -1.54 -3.32 -3.30
N ALA A 28 -0.89 -3.17 -4.45
CA ALA A 28 -0.94 -1.96 -5.25
C ALA A 28 -1.59 -2.26 -6.61
N ALA A 29 -2.18 -1.25 -7.25
CA ALA A 29 -2.90 -1.42 -8.49
C ALA A 29 -2.04 -2.02 -9.61
N ASN A 30 -0.73 -1.70 -9.65
CA ASN A 30 0.16 -2.27 -10.67
C ASN A 30 0.31 -3.79 -10.55
N MET A 31 0.01 -4.38 -9.40
CA MET A 31 0.06 -5.83 -9.21
C MET A 31 -1.09 -6.55 -9.92
N ILE A 32 -2.15 -5.84 -10.28
CA ILE A 32 -3.26 -6.36 -11.08
C ILE A 32 -3.30 -5.75 -12.47
N GLY A 33 -2.16 -5.20 -12.93
CA GLY A 33 -2.00 -4.71 -14.27
C GLY A 33 -2.50 -3.30 -14.53
N VAL A 34 -2.80 -2.53 -13.50
CA VAL A 34 -3.30 -1.16 -13.63
C VAL A 34 -2.25 -0.17 -13.16
N ASN A 35 -1.83 0.73 -14.04
CA ASN A 35 -0.78 1.71 -13.73
C ASN A 35 -1.38 2.97 -13.11
N LYS A 36 -1.87 2.85 -11.88
CA LYS A 36 -2.47 3.94 -11.09
C LYS A 36 -1.96 3.88 -9.66
N ARG A 37 -1.94 5.03 -8.97
CA ARG A 37 -1.52 5.11 -7.57
C ARG A 37 -2.70 4.77 -6.66
N ILE A 38 -2.96 3.49 -6.51
CA ILE A 38 -4.01 2.96 -5.62
C ILE A 38 -3.40 1.81 -4.84
N ILE A 39 -3.55 1.82 -3.52
CA ILE A 39 -3.11 0.71 -2.68
C ILE A 39 -4.25 0.22 -1.79
N ALA A 40 -4.19 -1.06 -1.44
CA ALA A 40 -5.08 -1.67 -0.45
C ALA A 40 -4.21 -2.22 0.67
N VAL A 41 -4.60 -1.95 1.91
CA VAL A 41 -3.83 -2.31 3.09
C VAL A 41 -4.75 -3.01 4.09
N ASN A 42 -4.30 -4.15 4.61
CA ASN A 42 -5.00 -4.85 5.69
C ASN A 42 -4.61 -4.19 7.03
N MET A 43 -5.58 -3.54 7.66
CA MET A 43 -5.39 -2.86 8.94
C MET A 43 -5.62 -3.77 10.15
N GLY A 44 -5.79 -5.07 9.91
CA GLY A 44 -6.05 -6.06 10.95
C GLY A 44 -7.54 -6.39 11.06
N ILE A 45 -8.41 -5.41 11.13
CA ILE A 45 -9.86 -5.60 11.24
C ILE A 45 -10.54 -5.40 9.89
N VAL A 46 -10.07 -4.44 9.10
CA VAL A 46 -10.63 -4.09 7.80
C VAL A 46 -9.52 -3.89 6.78
N ASN A 47 -9.85 -4.03 5.51
CA ASN A 47 -8.98 -3.66 4.41
C ASN A 47 -9.30 -2.22 4.01
N MET A 48 -8.27 -1.39 3.85
CA MET A 48 -8.42 0.02 3.56
C MET A 48 -7.82 0.35 2.20
N ILE A 49 -8.54 1.18 1.44
CA ILE A 49 -8.06 1.70 0.16
C ILE A 49 -7.49 3.11 0.36
N MET A 50 -6.34 3.37 -0.27
CA MET A 50 -5.76 4.71 -0.37
C MET A 50 -5.57 5.06 -1.83
N PHE A 51 -6.22 6.16 -2.28
CA PHE A 51 -5.99 6.73 -3.61
C PHE A 51 -4.89 7.77 -3.53
N ASN A 52 -3.97 7.73 -4.47
CA ASN A 52 -2.87 8.71 -4.59
C ASN A 52 -2.07 8.91 -3.29
N PRO A 53 -1.63 7.82 -2.62
CA PRO A 53 -0.91 7.95 -1.36
C PRO A 53 0.46 8.59 -1.56
N VAL A 54 0.83 9.49 -0.63
CA VAL A 54 2.14 10.13 -0.60
C VAL A 54 2.64 10.13 0.83
N ILE A 55 3.84 9.61 1.06
CA ILE A 55 4.48 9.66 2.37
C ILE A 55 5.12 11.03 2.52
N VAL A 56 4.58 11.84 3.43
CA VAL A 56 5.02 13.23 3.63
C VAL A 56 6.02 13.40 4.77
N LYS A 57 6.04 12.45 5.72
CA LYS A 57 7.00 12.42 6.81
C LYS A 57 7.37 10.97 7.12
N LYS A 58 8.60 10.75 7.55
CA LYS A 58 9.09 9.42 7.94
C LYS A 58 10.22 9.56 8.93
N SER A 59 10.28 8.63 9.89
CA SER A 59 11.32 8.62 10.92
C SER A 59 11.55 7.20 11.45
N GLY A 60 12.70 6.98 12.09
CA GLY A 60 13.03 5.69 12.66
C GLY A 60 13.44 4.67 11.61
N VAL A 61 14.48 4.95 10.83
CA VAL A 61 14.95 4.06 9.78
C VAL A 61 15.42 2.71 10.34
N TYR A 62 15.06 1.62 9.66
CA TYR A 62 15.52 0.28 9.97
C TYR A 62 15.58 -0.56 8.71
N LYS A 63 16.35 -1.65 8.77
CA LYS A 63 16.44 -2.61 7.66
C LYS A 63 15.64 -3.85 7.98
N THR A 64 14.97 -4.40 6.98
CA THR A 64 14.16 -5.59 7.13
C THR A 64 14.13 -6.36 5.81
N GLU A 65 13.62 -7.59 5.85
CA GLU A 65 13.40 -8.39 4.67
C GLU A 65 11.92 -8.45 4.36
N GLU A 66 11.56 -8.30 3.09
CA GLU A 66 10.17 -8.31 2.64
C GLU A 66 10.00 -9.15 1.40
N GLY A 67 8.84 -9.80 1.28
CA GLY A 67 8.43 -10.51 0.10
C GLY A 67 7.25 -9.82 -0.57
N CYS A 68 6.94 -10.24 -1.81
CA CYS A 68 5.85 -9.70 -2.60
C CYS A 68 5.21 -10.82 -3.42
N LEU A 69 3.90 -10.71 -3.71
CA LEU A 69 3.20 -11.70 -4.54
C LEU A 69 3.79 -11.82 -5.94
N SER A 70 4.33 -10.75 -6.49
CA SER A 70 4.87 -10.74 -7.84
C SER A 70 6.32 -11.21 -7.92
N LEU A 71 6.95 -11.53 -6.77
CA LEU A 71 8.34 -12.00 -6.70
C LEU A 71 8.42 -13.26 -5.85
N THR A 72 9.39 -14.13 -6.19
CA THR A 72 9.74 -15.27 -5.34
C THR A 72 10.85 -14.86 -4.37
N GLY A 73 10.77 -15.38 -3.13
CA GLY A 73 11.75 -15.09 -2.09
C GLY A 73 11.54 -13.74 -1.42
N VAL A 74 12.55 -13.33 -0.65
CA VAL A 74 12.52 -12.07 0.09
C VAL A 74 13.73 -11.22 -0.30
N ARG A 75 13.60 -9.90 -0.11
CA ARG A 75 14.69 -8.96 -0.37
C ARG A 75 14.85 -8.01 0.79
N GLU A 76 16.11 -7.63 1.08
CA GLU A 76 16.39 -6.63 2.09
C GLU A 76 15.94 -5.26 1.59
N THR A 77 15.30 -4.49 2.45
CA THR A 77 14.86 -3.14 2.15
C THR A 77 14.94 -2.27 3.38
N THR A 78 14.98 -0.95 3.16
CA THR A 78 14.95 0.05 4.22
C THR A 78 13.52 0.52 4.44
N ARG A 79 13.09 0.55 5.69
CA ARG A 79 11.77 1.02 6.10
C ARG A 79 11.88 2.01 7.23
N TYR A 80 10.80 2.69 7.54
CA TYR A 80 10.70 3.66 8.63
C TYR A 80 9.65 3.21 9.61
N GLN A 81 9.95 3.35 10.91
CA GLN A 81 9.04 2.90 11.97
C GLN A 81 7.79 3.75 12.07
N GLU A 82 7.90 5.03 11.74
CA GLU A 82 6.78 5.98 11.76
C GLU A 82 6.73 6.73 10.45
N ILE A 83 5.51 6.86 9.90
CA ILE A 83 5.26 7.62 8.67
C ILE A 83 4.00 8.44 8.82
N GLU A 84 3.93 9.52 8.04
CA GLU A 84 2.71 10.29 7.87
C GLU A 84 2.36 10.29 6.39
N VAL A 85 1.12 9.91 6.07
CA VAL A 85 0.66 9.69 4.70
C VAL A 85 -0.49 10.63 4.39
N GLU A 86 -0.42 11.31 3.24
CA GLU A 86 -1.55 12.01 2.65
C GLU A 86 -2.13 11.11 1.56
N TYR A 87 -3.43 10.97 1.53
CA TYR A 87 -4.12 10.14 0.54
C TYR A 87 -5.56 10.59 0.39
N GLN A 88 -6.26 10.05 -0.60
CA GLN A 88 -7.69 10.23 -0.76
C GLN A 88 -8.40 8.93 -0.39
N ASP A 89 -9.50 9.04 0.36
CA ASP A 89 -10.28 7.87 0.78
C ASP A 89 -11.25 7.43 -0.33
N MET A 90 -12.14 6.48 -0.03
CA MET A 90 -13.10 5.95 -1.01
C MET A 90 -14.10 7.00 -1.50
N GLN A 91 -14.20 8.14 -0.84
CA GLN A 91 -15.05 9.25 -1.24
C GLN A 91 -14.23 10.38 -1.88
N PHE A 92 -12.94 10.12 -2.14
CA PHE A 92 -11.98 11.07 -2.69
C PHE A 92 -11.80 12.31 -1.82
N LYS A 93 -12.02 12.18 -0.52
CA LYS A 93 -11.72 13.20 0.46
C LYS A 93 -10.27 13.07 0.88
N LYS A 94 -9.56 14.21 0.93
CA LYS A 94 -8.16 14.25 1.33
C LYS A 94 -8.04 13.92 2.81
N GLN A 95 -7.17 12.96 3.12
CA GLN A 95 -6.87 12.51 4.48
C GLN A 95 -5.38 12.61 4.74
N ARG A 96 -5.00 12.82 5.99
CA ARG A 96 -3.61 12.81 6.43
C ARG A 96 -3.56 12.07 7.76
N GLN A 97 -2.82 10.95 7.80
CA GLN A 97 -2.77 10.08 8.95
C GLN A 97 -1.35 9.65 9.25
N SER A 98 -1.04 9.44 10.52
CA SER A 98 0.21 8.86 10.96
C SER A 98 0.03 7.38 11.22
N TYR A 99 1.02 6.59 10.83
CA TYR A 99 1.05 5.15 11.05
C TYR A 99 2.41 4.74 11.60
N SER A 100 2.45 3.65 12.34
CA SER A 100 3.69 3.11 12.90
C SER A 100 3.70 1.59 12.84
N GLY A 101 4.87 0.99 13.07
CA GLY A 101 5.04 -0.45 13.16
C GLY A 101 4.69 -1.19 11.88
N TRP A 102 3.95 -2.29 12.03
CA TRP A 102 3.63 -3.20 10.93
C TRP A 102 2.80 -2.53 9.82
N ILE A 103 1.80 -1.73 10.19
CA ILE A 103 0.95 -1.05 9.22
C ILE A 103 1.77 -0.04 8.40
N ALA A 104 2.66 0.71 9.07
CA ALA A 104 3.57 1.63 8.37
C ALA A 104 4.45 0.88 7.37
N GLN A 105 4.95 -0.29 7.74
CA GLN A 105 5.77 -1.12 6.85
C GLN A 105 4.98 -1.54 5.61
N ILE A 106 3.75 -1.99 5.77
CA ILE A 106 2.88 -2.40 4.65
C ILE A 106 2.65 -1.23 3.70
N ILE A 107 2.30 -0.06 4.24
CA ILE A 107 2.02 1.13 3.42
C ILE A 107 3.25 1.52 2.61
N GLN A 108 4.42 1.54 3.21
CA GLN A 108 5.67 1.87 2.51
C GLN A 108 5.94 0.89 1.37
N HIS A 109 5.73 -0.40 1.62
CA HIS A 109 5.93 -1.43 0.61
C HIS A 109 5.02 -1.20 -0.61
N GLU A 110 3.74 -0.92 -0.37
CA GLU A 110 2.80 -0.72 -1.47
C GLU A 110 2.99 0.63 -2.18
N VAL A 111 3.40 1.67 -1.48
CA VAL A 111 3.75 2.96 -2.10
C VAL A 111 4.95 2.78 -3.02
N ASP A 112 5.95 1.98 -2.61
CA ASP A 112 7.09 1.67 -3.47
C ASP A 112 6.64 1.00 -4.76
N HIS A 113 5.68 0.07 -4.69
CA HIS A 113 5.12 -0.56 -5.89
C HIS A 113 4.47 0.47 -6.82
N CYS A 114 3.77 1.46 -6.28
CA CYS A 114 3.17 2.53 -7.07
C CYS A 114 4.22 3.33 -7.84
N GLU A 115 5.45 3.39 -7.33
CA GLU A 115 6.55 4.11 -7.96
C GLU A 115 7.42 3.20 -8.84
N GLY A 116 6.99 1.95 -9.03
CA GLY A 116 7.70 1.00 -9.86
C GLY A 116 8.88 0.32 -9.16
N ILE A 117 9.02 0.50 -7.86
CA ILE A 117 10.05 -0.15 -7.07
C ILE A 117 9.53 -1.52 -6.64
N ILE A 118 10.18 -2.58 -7.11
CA ILE A 118 9.77 -3.95 -6.81
C ILE A 118 10.72 -4.54 -5.77
N ILE A 119 10.14 -4.97 -4.68
CA ILE A 119 10.90 -5.55 -3.56
C ILE A 119 10.51 -6.99 -3.36
#